data_0d34ebddafaa8b7a93e2e849927db1e0
#
_entry.id   0d34ebddafaa8b7a93e2e849927db1e0
#
_cell.length_a   1.000
_cell.length_b   1.000
_cell.length_c   1.000
_cell.angle_alpha   90.00
_cell.angle_beta   90.00
_cell.angle_gamma   90.00
#
_symmetry.space_group_name_H-M   'P 1'
#
loop_
_entity.id
_entity.type
_entity.pdbx_description
1 polymer ?
#
loop_
_entity_poly.entity_id
_entity_poly.type
_entity_poly.pdbx_seq_one_letter_code
_entity_poly.pdbx_strand_id
1 'polypeptide(L)'
;MTYGPVARRDFLLQAGSLGSIAVMAGLPPGRAAFGDPSGSVIEDAVQQEGANEPAKYRIKFGVCGMSHDHIYGMVGAIQRGGGELVASWGGEDDKLAAFTKRFPDVKIVKTQGEILDDPSIQLVLSSQIANERAPIGIRAMKRGKDYLSDKPGITTLEQLAEVRKAIAETKRIYGILYSERFEVKAAVYAGKLIQQGAIGKVIQTINIAPHQIVQRRGDAGGGTGRPEWFWHPEQYGGILCDIGSHQVDQFLYYTGSKQAEIVESQIANIRHPEHPKFQDFGDMVLRGDRGVGYVRLDWFTPDGLGTWGDGRLFILGTDGYIEVRKYTNVAVSKQGNNLFLVDKDQARYIDCNNMPLPFGPEFVADIVNRTHIAQDQEQCLLAAELVIKAQKNAKLVTLKD
;
A
#
# COMPACT_ATOMS: atom_id res chain seq x y z
N MET A 1 9.02 -40.51 35.79
CA MET A 1 7.67 -40.89 35.33
C MET A 1 7.58 -40.42 33.88
N THR A 2 7.69 -41.34 32.96
CA THR A 2 7.69 -41.11 31.51
C THR A 2 6.24 -41.17 31.01
N TYR A 3 5.75 -40.07 30.50
CA TYR A 3 4.47 -40.03 29.80
C TYR A 3 4.67 -40.51 28.35
N GLY A 4 4.04 -41.61 27.99
CA GLY A 4 3.98 -42.08 26.59
C GLY A 4 2.96 -41.29 25.75
N PRO A 5 3.05 -41.31 24.40
CA PRO A 5 2.19 -40.53 23.55
C PRO A 5 0.76 -41.07 23.52
N VAL A 6 -0.22 -40.25 23.81
CA VAL A 6 -1.65 -40.52 23.67
C VAL A 6 -2.03 -40.46 22.17
N ALA A 7 -2.60 -41.53 21.67
CA ALA A 7 -2.98 -41.63 20.26
C ALA A 7 -4.18 -40.70 19.96
N ARG A 8 -4.11 -40.00 18.81
CA ARG A 8 -5.14 -39.07 18.29
C ARG A 8 -6.58 -39.60 18.22
N ARG A 9 -6.75 -40.89 18.34
CA ARG A 9 -8.08 -41.55 18.27
C ARG A 9 -8.90 -41.42 19.55
N ASP A 10 -8.25 -41.28 20.69
CA ASP A 10 -8.93 -41.24 21.98
C ASP A 10 -9.49 -39.86 22.31
N PHE A 11 -8.95 -38.81 21.71
CA PHE A 11 -9.42 -37.45 21.90
C PHE A 11 -10.80 -37.18 21.26
N LEU A 12 -11.11 -37.87 20.14
CA LEU A 12 -12.37 -37.68 19.42
C LEU A 12 -13.54 -38.49 20.00
N LEU A 13 -13.27 -39.52 20.84
CA LEU A 13 -14.30 -40.31 21.45
C LEU A 13 -14.78 -39.76 22.83
N GLN A 14 -14.01 -38.87 23.46
CA GLN A 14 -14.41 -38.20 24.69
C GLN A 14 -15.24 -36.93 24.50
N ALA A 15 -15.28 -36.37 23.29
CA ALA A 15 -16.09 -35.18 22.94
C ALA A 15 -17.57 -35.53 22.60
N GLY A 16 -17.92 -36.80 22.52
CA GLY A 16 -19.25 -37.26 22.09
C GLY A 16 -20.28 -37.63 23.18
N SER A 17 -19.97 -37.50 24.48
CA SER A 17 -20.84 -38.05 25.53
C SER A 17 -21.30 -37.06 26.60
N LEU A 18 -21.31 -35.76 26.35
CA LEU A 18 -21.91 -34.77 27.29
C LEU A 18 -22.92 -33.87 26.58
N GLY A 19 -23.93 -34.49 26.04
CA GLY A 19 -25.09 -33.81 25.45
C GLY A 19 -26.38 -34.37 26.03
N SER A 20 -26.73 -34.06 27.27
CA SER A 20 -28.14 -34.09 27.72
C SER A 20 -28.24 -33.53 29.13
N ILE A 21 -29.23 -32.66 29.31
CA ILE A 21 -29.81 -32.12 30.51
C ILE A 21 -29.24 -30.79 31.01
N ALA A 22 -29.92 -29.70 30.60
CA ALA A 22 -30.49 -28.73 31.54
C ALA A 22 -31.56 -27.89 30.83
N VAL A 23 -32.78 -28.32 30.96
CA VAL A 23 -33.93 -27.42 30.79
C VAL A 23 -33.92 -26.51 32.02
N MET A 24 -33.53 -25.27 31.84
CA MET A 24 -33.81 -24.16 32.74
C MET A 24 -34.59 -23.12 31.97
N ALA A 25 -35.83 -22.97 32.40
CA ALA A 25 -36.76 -21.97 31.94
C ALA A 25 -36.27 -20.54 32.26
N GLY A 26 -36.42 -19.61 31.29
CA GLY A 26 -36.65 -18.22 31.62
C GLY A 26 -35.51 -17.23 31.40
N LEU A 27 -34.73 -17.34 30.31
CA LEU A 27 -34.04 -16.15 29.76
C LEU A 27 -34.51 -15.97 28.31
N PRO A 28 -34.80 -14.74 27.86
CA PRO A 28 -35.09 -14.50 26.44
C PRO A 28 -33.86 -14.94 25.64
N PRO A 29 -34.05 -15.52 24.42
CA PRO A 29 -32.93 -15.92 23.59
C PRO A 29 -32.09 -14.68 23.35
N GLY A 30 -30.87 -14.69 23.92
CA GLY A 30 -29.87 -13.71 23.58
C GLY A 30 -29.71 -13.75 22.06
N ARG A 31 -29.96 -12.63 21.42
CA ARG A 31 -29.67 -12.46 19.99
C ARG A 31 -28.22 -12.90 19.79
N ALA A 32 -28.03 -13.89 18.93
CA ALA A 32 -26.70 -14.27 18.49
C ALA A 32 -25.98 -13.01 18.06
N ALA A 33 -24.82 -12.73 18.65
CA ALA A 33 -24.03 -11.52 18.40
C ALA A 33 -23.38 -11.52 17.01
N PHE A 34 -23.64 -12.54 16.20
CA PHE A 34 -23.24 -12.58 14.81
C PHE A 34 -24.54 -12.55 14.00
N GLY A 35 -24.85 -11.38 13.44
CA GLY A 35 -25.88 -11.25 12.43
C GLY A 35 -25.67 -12.31 11.34
N ASP A 36 -26.79 -12.82 10.84
CA ASP A 36 -26.89 -13.63 9.64
C ASP A 36 -25.85 -13.13 8.61
N PRO A 37 -25.03 -14.00 7.99
CA PRO A 37 -24.16 -13.60 6.89
C PRO A 37 -24.90 -13.01 5.69
N SER A 38 -26.25 -13.10 5.63
CA SER A 38 -27.12 -12.34 4.74
C SER A 38 -27.55 -10.98 5.33
N GLY A 39 -27.16 -10.65 6.57
CA GLY A 39 -27.54 -9.44 7.28
C GLY A 39 -26.87 -8.22 6.71
N SER A 40 -27.60 -7.49 5.92
CA SER A 40 -27.43 -6.09 5.47
C SER A 40 -26.00 -5.67 5.17
N VAL A 41 -25.51 -6.06 4.00
CA VAL A 41 -24.60 -5.22 3.23
C VAL A 41 -25.29 -3.86 3.17
N ILE A 42 -24.73 -2.85 3.84
CA ILE A 42 -25.18 -1.47 3.63
C ILE A 42 -24.63 -1.08 2.25
N GLU A 43 -25.28 -1.56 1.19
CA GLU A 43 -25.03 -1.12 -0.19
C GLU A 43 -25.51 0.31 -0.43
N ASP A 44 -26.36 0.85 0.44
CA ASP A 44 -27.16 2.01 0.13
C ASP A 44 -26.52 3.38 0.37
N ALA A 45 -25.35 3.46 0.98
CA ALA A 45 -24.82 4.77 1.37
C ALA A 45 -23.69 5.28 0.48
N VAL A 46 -23.20 4.51 -0.48
CA VAL A 46 -22.07 4.93 -1.34
C VAL A 46 -22.37 4.63 -2.80
N GLN A 47 -23.53 5.06 -3.26
CA GLN A 47 -23.75 5.23 -4.69
C GLN A 47 -22.78 6.30 -5.20
N GLN A 48 -21.84 5.86 -6.00
CA GLN A 48 -21.15 6.52 -7.11
C GLN A 48 -21.34 8.04 -7.27
N GLU A 49 -21.17 8.85 -6.24
CA GLU A 49 -20.88 10.25 -6.48
C GLU A 49 -19.50 10.34 -7.14
N GLY A 50 -19.47 10.63 -8.44
CA GLY A 50 -18.26 10.94 -9.19
C GLY A 50 -17.61 9.83 -10.03
N ALA A 51 -18.09 8.59 -10.03
CA ALA A 51 -17.44 7.49 -10.76
C ALA A 51 -17.52 7.60 -12.29
N ASN A 52 -18.37 8.45 -12.85
CA ASN A 52 -18.57 8.64 -14.29
C ASN A 52 -18.52 10.11 -14.74
N GLU A 53 -18.09 11.05 -13.89
CA GLU A 53 -17.93 12.42 -14.35
C GLU A 53 -16.68 12.55 -15.24
N PRO A 54 -16.76 13.27 -16.38
CA PRO A 54 -15.58 13.57 -17.19
C PRO A 54 -14.54 14.27 -16.33
N ALA A 55 -13.26 13.89 -16.50
CA ALA A 55 -12.17 14.54 -15.78
C ALA A 55 -12.21 16.07 -16.01
N LYS A 56 -12.22 16.82 -14.92
CA LYS A 56 -12.34 18.29 -14.93
C LYS A 56 -11.14 18.98 -15.57
N TYR A 57 -9.96 18.37 -15.44
CA TYR A 57 -8.71 18.94 -15.93
C TYR A 57 -8.08 18.02 -16.97
N ARG A 58 -7.19 18.58 -17.79
CA ARG A 58 -6.37 17.84 -18.76
C ARG A 58 -4.92 18.24 -18.60
N ILE A 59 -4.03 17.26 -18.52
CA ILE A 59 -2.59 17.45 -18.51
C ILE A 59 -1.93 16.42 -19.43
N LYS A 60 -0.73 16.71 -19.93
CA LYS A 60 0.13 15.73 -20.60
C LYS A 60 1.18 15.23 -19.62
N PHE A 61 1.47 13.94 -19.68
CA PHE A 61 2.51 13.36 -18.87
C PHE A 61 3.39 12.39 -19.65
N GLY A 62 4.62 12.23 -19.15
CA GLY A 62 5.58 11.28 -19.67
C GLY A 62 6.02 10.26 -18.62
N VAL A 63 6.53 9.12 -19.06
CA VAL A 63 7.11 8.08 -18.20
C VAL A 63 8.62 8.05 -18.37
N CYS A 64 9.37 8.19 -17.28
CA CYS A 64 10.82 8.07 -17.23
C CYS A 64 11.21 6.85 -16.37
N GLY A 65 11.29 5.68 -16.98
CA GLY A 65 11.64 4.41 -16.35
C GLY A 65 10.44 3.59 -15.88
N MET A 66 10.51 2.28 -16.13
CA MET A 66 9.43 1.33 -15.90
C MET A 66 9.94 -0.05 -15.44
N SER A 67 11.01 -0.07 -14.64
CA SER A 67 11.62 -1.31 -14.14
C SER A 67 10.73 -2.06 -13.13
N HIS A 68 9.67 -1.42 -12.63
CA HIS A 68 8.68 -2.01 -11.75
C HIS A 68 7.26 -1.89 -12.31
N ASP A 69 6.48 -2.98 -12.20
CA ASP A 69 5.15 -3.10 -12.84
C ASP A 69 4.08 -2.17 -12.24
N HIS A 70 4.34 -1.49 -11.15
CA HIS A 70 3.46 -0.45 -10.61
C HIS A 70 3.20 0.70 -11.60
N ILE A 71 4.05 0.86 -12.62
CA ILE A 71 3.87 1.89 -13.64
C ILE A 71 2.50 1.81 -14.32
N TYR A 72 1.96 0.60 -14.52
CA TYR A 72 0.64 0.41 -15.14
C TYR A 72 -0.49 1.02 -14.28
N GLY A 73 -0.43 0.79 -12.96
CA GLY A 73 -1.35 1.40 -12.01
C GLY A 73 -1.20 2.91 -11.92
N MET A 74 0.05 3.42 -11.93
CA MET A 74 0.34 4.85 -11.93
C MET A 74 -0.24 5.56 -13.16
N VAL A 75 0.00 5.02 -14.35
CA VAL A 75 -0.57 5.53 -15.61
C VAL A 75 -2.08 5.53 -15.54
N GLY A 76 -2.70 4.42 -15.11
CA GLY A 76 -4.16 4.31 -14.98
C GLY A 76 -4.75 5.34 -14.00
N ALA A 77 -4.08 5.58 -12.87
CA ALA A 77 -4.52 6.59 -11.91
C ALA A 77 -4.55 8.00 -12.52
N ILE A 78 -3.48 8.40 -13.19
CA ILE A 78 -3.39 9.72 -13.81
C ILE A 78 -4.33 9.86 -15.01
N GLN A 79 -4.53 8.81 -15.81
CA GLN A 79 -5.52 8.79 -16.89
C GLN A 79 -6.95 8.98 -16.37
N ARG A 80 -7.32 8.35 -15.24
CA ARG A 80 -8.61 8.62 -14.58
C ARG A 80 -8.80 10.09 -14.22
N GLY A 81 -7.71 10.78 -13.89
CA GLY A 81 -7.71 12.22 -13.60
C GLY A 81 -7.72 13.14 -14.82
N GLY A 82 -7.66 12.58 -16.04
CA GLY A 82 -7.60 13.35 -17.29
C GLY A 82 -6.19 13.58 -17.83
N GLY A 83 -5.20 12.83 -17.33
CA GLY A 83 -3.86 12.82 -17.90
C GLY A 83 -3.79 12.08 -19.24
N GLU A 84 -3.05 12.62 -20.18
CA GLU A 84 -2.71 12.03 -21.48
C GLU A 84 -1.25 11.56 -21.44
N LEU A 85 -1.02 10.26 -21.61
CA LEU A 85 0.32 9.69 -21.76
C LEU A 85 0.83 9.97 -23.16
N VAL A 86 1.87 10.81 -23.30
CA VAL A 86 2.37 11.25 -24.60
C VAL A 86 3.74 10.67 -24.96
N ALA A 87 4.58 10.36 -23.98
CA ALA A 87 5.93 9.85 -24.23
C ALA A 87 6.41 8.92 -23.14
N SER A 88 7.30 7.99 -23.47
CA SER A 88 7.92 7.05 -22.54
C SER A 88 9.38 6.80 -22.89
N TRP A 89 10.21 6.70 -21.86
CA TRP A 89 11.62 6.36 -21.94
C TRP A 89 12.02 5.32 -20.89
N GLY A 90 12.96 4.46 -21.29
CA GLY A 90 13.67 3.57 -20.36
C GLY A 90 12.95 2.29 -20.07
N GLY A 91 13.54 1.52 -19.17
CA GLY A 91 13.20 0.16 -18.87
C GLY A 91 14.12 -0.82 -19.60
N GLU A 92 14.13 -2.02 -19.09
CA GLU A 92 14.73 -3.18 -19.74
C GLU A 92 13.90 -3.50 -21.00
N ASP A 93 14.50 -4.13 -22.02
CA ASP A 93 13.87 -4.37 -23.32
C ASP A 93 12.53 -5.10 -23.23
N ASP A 94 12.42 -6.10 -22.35
CA ASP A 94 11.20 -6.84 -22.09
C ASP A 94 10.11 -5.99 -21.43
N LYS A 95 10.50 -5.12 -20.47
CA LYS A 95 9.59 -4.16 -19.81
C LYS A 95 9.09 -3.10 -20.79
N LEU A 96 9.98 -2.57 -21.63
CA LEU A 96 9.61 -1.62 -22.67
C LEU A 96 8.67 -2.23 -23.70
N ALA A 97 8.93 -3.47 -24.13
CA ALA A 97 8.06 -4.20 -25.07
C ALA A 97 6.66 -4.45 -24.47
N ALA A 98 6.59 -4.86 -23.20
CA ALA A 98 5.32 -5.04 -22.50
C ALA A 98 4.55 -3.72 -22.32
N PHE A 99 5.25 -2.63 -22.00
CA PHE A 99 4.67 -1.30 -21.87
C PHE A 99 4.11 -0.79 -23.21
N THR A 100 4.87 -0.92 -24.29
CA THR A 100 4.44 -0.52 -25.64
C THR A 100 3.22 -1.34 -26.11
N LYS A 101 3.20 -2.64 -25.81
CA LYS A 101 2.02 -3.48 -26.10
C LYS A 101 0.76 -2.99 -25.37
N ARG A 102 0.90 -2.50 -24.15
CA ARG A 102 -0.22 -1.99 -23.32
C ARG A 102 -0.66 -0.59 -23.73
N PHE A 103 0.28 0.25 -24.19
CA PHE A 103 0.07 1.63 -24.60
C PHE A 103 0.64 1.86 -26.02
N PRO A 104 -0.03 1.34 -27.06
CA PRO A 104 0.52 1.30 -28.42
C PRO A 104 0.71 2.70 -29.06
N ASP A 105 -0.05 3.69 -28.59
CA ASP A 105 -0.03 5.06 -29.14
C ASP A 105 1.04 5.95 -28.47
N VAL A 106 1.76 5.43 -27.44
CA VAL A 106 2.77 6.22 -26.73
C VAL A 106 4.04 6.35 -27.58
N LYS A 107 4.57 7.58 -27.69
CA LYS A 107 5.85 7.82 -28.34
C LYS A 107 6.98 7.28 -27.46
N ILE A 108 7.74 6.31 -27.95
CA ILE A 108 8.98 5.87 -27.31
C ILE A 108 10.11 6.80 -27.73
N VAL A 109 10.75 7.42 -26.75
CA VAL A 109 11.86 8.37 -26.97
C VAL A 109 13.20 7.74 -26.60
N LYS A 110 14.29 8.32 -27.14
CA LYS A 110 15.64 7.76 -26.97
C LYS A 110 16.32 8.22 -25.68
N THR A 111 15.93 9.37 -25.16
CA THR A 111 16.55 9.96 -23.96
C THR A 111 15.49 10.51 -23.00
N GLN A 112 15.80 10.54 -21.70
CA GLN A 112 14.97 11.25 -20.72
C GLN A 112 14.80 12.73 -21.07
N GLY A 113 15.83 13.34 -21.67
CA GLY A 113 15.81 14.75 -22.06
C GLY A 113 14.64 15.09 -22.97
N GLU A 114 14.28 14.22 -23.90
CA GLU A 114 13.14 14.44 -24.80
C GLU A 114 11.80 14.59 -24.07
N ILE A 115 11.65 13.95 -22.89
CA ILE A 115 10.47 14.12 -22.03
C ILE A 115 10.65 15.35 -21.13
N LEU A 116 11.82 15.48 -20.52
CA LEU A 116 12.07 16.53 -19.54
C LEU A 116 12.11 17.93 -20.15
N ASP A 117 12.51 18.06 -21.39
CA ASP A 117 12.62 19.33 -22.12
C ASP A 117 11.35 19.67 -22.92
N ASP A 118 10.40 18.74 -23.07
CA ASP A 118 9.14 19.01 -23.78
C ASP A 118 8.24 19.94 -22.94
N PRO A 119 7.99 21.19 -23.37
CA PRO A 119 7.20 22.16 -22.62
C PRO A 119 5.72 21.76 -22.52
N SER A 120 5.23 20.86 -23.35
CA SER A 120 3.84 20.40 -23.32
C SER A 120 3.56 19.40 -22.21
N ILE A 121 4.58 18.78 -21.60
CA ILE A 121 4.47 17.82 -20.52
C ILE A 121 4.50 18.53 -19.17
N GLN A 122 3.46 18.34 -18.35
CA GLN A 122 3.35 18.91 -17.00
C GLN A 122 3.84 17.97 -15.91
N LEU A 123 3.70 16.64 -16.10
CA LEU A 123 3.96 15.61 -15.09
C LEU A 123 4.89 14.54 -15.64
N VAL A 124 5.82 14.07 -14.82
CA VAL A 124 6.65 12.90 -15.09
C VAL A 124 6.36 11.80 -14.07
N LEU A 125 6.10 10.60 -14.57
CA LEU A 125 5.97 9.38 -13.75
C LEU A 125 7.25 8.55 -13.84
N SER A 126 7.61 7.86 -12.75
CA SER A 126 8.70 6.89 -12.77
C SER A 126 8.47 5.72 -11.82
N SER A 127 8.64 4.50 -12.34
CA SER A 127 8.83 3.28 -11.57
C SER A 127 10.19 2.63 -11.86
N GLN A 128 11.21 3.44 -12.12
CA GLN A 128 12.58 3.00 -12.31
C GLN A 128 13.11 2.25 -11.07
N ILE A 129 14.29 1.67 -11.12
CA ILE A 129 14.96 1.10 -9.94
C ILE A 129 14.90 2.12 -8.79
N ALA A 130 14.56 1.68 -7.59
CA ALA A 130 14.12 2.58 -6.53
C ALA A 130 15.14 3.68 -6.18
N ASN A 131 16.44 3.37 -6.16
CA ASN A 131 17.47 4.35 -5.87
C ASN A 131 17.68 5.41 -6.98
N GLU A 132 17.12 5.20 -8.17
CA GLU A 132 17.19 6.14 -9.29
C GLU A 132 15.99 7.08 -9.37
N ARG A 133 14.91 6.81 -8.63
CA ARG A 133 13.65 7.56 -8.71
C ARG A 133 13.79 9.00 -8.24
N ALA A 134 14.45 9.24 -7.10
CA ALA A 134 14.66 10.59 -6.58
C ALA A 134 15.52 11.46 -7.52
N PRO A 135 16.65 10.97 -8.06
CA PRO A 135 17.41 11.71 -9.09
C PRO A 135 16.58 12.10 -10.32
N ILE A 136 15.70 11.22 -10.82
CA ILE A 136 14.79 11.53 -11.94
C ILE A 136 13.83 12.65 -11.55
N GLY A 137 13.20 12.55 -10.39
CA GLY A 137 12.26 13.55 -9.89
C GLY A 137 12.88 14.92 -9.70
N ILE A 138 14.09 14.98 -9.16
CA ILE A 138 14.84 16.22 -9.00
C ILE A 138 15.10 16.88 -10.36
N ARG A 139 15.52 16.09 -11.38
CA ARG A 139 15.69 16.61 -12.73
C ARG A 139 14.38 17.09 -13.35
N ALA A 140 13.28 16.35 -13.16
CA ALA A 140 11.96 16.73 -13.64
C ALA A 140 11.51 18.09 -13.04
N MET A 141 11.62 18.24 -11.72
CA MET A 141 11.26 19.48 -11.03
C MET A 141 12.10 20.67 -11.49
N LYS A 142 13.41 20.50 -11.66
CA LYS A 142 14.32 21.54 -12.19
C LYS A 142 14.00 21.94 -13.62
N ARG A 143 13.29 21.10 -14.38
CA ARG A 143 12.77 21.40 -15.74
C ARG A 143 11.31 21.87 -15.71
N GLY A 144 10.83 22.26 -14.53
CA GLY A 144 9.51 22.86 -14.36
C GLY A 144 8.34 21.87 -14.41
N LYS A 145 8.59 20.57 -14.23
CA LYS A 145 7.55 19.53 -14.24
C LYS A 145 7.26 19.05 -12.82
N ASP A 146 6.04 18.66 -12.57
CA ASP A 146 5.69 17.91 -11.35
C ASP A 146 6.10 16.44 -11.53
N TYR A 147 6.24 15.73 -10.43
CA TYR A 147 6.76 14.36 -10.44
C TYR A 147 5.93 13.45 -9.54
N LEU A 148 5.63 12.25 -10.04
CA LEU A 148 5.02 11.16 -9.27
C LEU A 148 5.91 9.92 -9.37
N SER A 149 6.44 9.52 -8.23
CA SER A 149 7.26 8.32 -8.09
C SER A 149 6.43 7.11 -7.70
N ASP A 150 6.83 5.93 -8.15
CA ASP A 150 6.50 4.69 -7.46
C ASP A 150 7.21 4.65 -6.08
N LYS A 151 6.71 3.85 -5.16
CA LYS A 151 7.31 3.58 -3.82
C LYS A 151 8.47 2.54 -3.90
N PRO A 152 9.49 2.64 -3.04
CA PRO A 152 9.86 3.84 -2.31
C PRO A 152 10.36 4.90 -3.28
N GLY A 153 9.87 6.09 -3.17
CA GLY A 153 10.27 7.18 -4.08
C GLY A 153 11.64 7.77 -3.72
N ILE A 154 12.15 7.43 -2.54
CA ILE A 154 13.40 7.93 -1.97
C ILE A 154 13.99 6.79 -1.14
N THR A 155 15.30 6.53 -1.25
CA THR A 155 15.96 5.41 -0.59
C THR A 155 17.04 5.83 0.42
N THR A 156 17.47 7.11 0.41
CA THR A 156 18.46 7.62 1.36
C THR A 156 18.10 8.99 1.91
N LEU A 157 18.65 9.35 3.09
CA LEU A 157 18.42 10.68 3.68
C LEU A 157 19.05 11.80 2.85
N GLU A 158 20.14 11.52 2.15
CA GLU A 158 20.79 12.45 1.23
C GLU A 158 19.86 12.77 0.04
N GLN A 159 19.26 11.74 -0.56
CA GLN A 159 18.24 11.93 -1.61
C GLN A 159 17.04 12.74 -1.09
N LEU A 160 16.58 12.46 0.14
CA LEU A 160 15.48 13.20 0.76
C LEU A 160 15.83 14.69 0.92
N ALA A 161 17.02 15.01 1.37
CA ALA A 161 17.49 16.40 1.50
C ALA A 161 17.50 17.11 0.14
N GLU A 162 18.01 16.46 -0.91
CA GLU A 162 18.02 17.02 -2.27
C GLU A 162 16.60 17.18 -2.86
N VAL A 163 15.67 16.25 -2.58
CA VAL A 163 14.27 16.39 -2.98
C VAL A 163 13.62 17.59 -2.28
N ARG A 164 13.80 17.74 -0.94
CA ARG A 164 13.30 18.89 -0.19
C ARG A 164 13.84 20.20 -0.75
N LYS A 165 15.12 20.25 -1.06
CA LYS A 165 15.76 21.41 -1.69
C LYS A 165 15.14 21.72 -3.05
N ALA A 166 14.99 20.72 -3.92
CA ALA A 166 14.39 20.89 -5.23
C ALA A 166 12.93 21.39 -5.16
N ILE A 167 12.11 20.88 -4.22
CA ILE A 167 10.75 21.38 -3.96
C ILE A 167 10.79 22.85 -3.53
N ALA A 168 11.68 23.20 -2.60
CA ALA A 168 11.80 24.58 -2.11
C ALA A 168 12.18 25.57 -3.22
N GLU A 169 13.08 25.16 -4.11
CA GLU A 169 13.57 25.98 -5.23
C GLU A 169 12.54 26.11 -6.36
N THR A 170 11.88 25.02 -6.71
CA THR A 170 11.07 24.95 -7.94
C THR A 170 9.57 25.12 -7.68
N LYS A 171 9.12 24.93 -6.45
CA LYS A 171 7.69 24.91 -6.05
C LYS A 171 6.89 23.84 -6.82
N ARG A 172 7.57 22.76 -7.26
CA ARG A 172 6.94 21.62 -7.92
C ARG A 172 6.54 20.56 -6.91
N ILE A 173 5.54 19.75 -7.29
CA ILE A 173 5.05 18.64 -6.49
C ILE A 173 5.96 17.43 -6.69
N TYR A 174 6.39 16.80 -5.61
CA TYR A 174 7.03 15.50 -5.58
C TYR A 174 6.10 14.51 -4.87
N GLY A 175 5.29 13.77 -5.63
CA GLY A 175 4.42 12.74 -5.10
C GLY A 175 5.10 11.37 -5.07
N ILE A 176 4.67 10.52 -4.13
CA ILE A 176 4.99 9.10 -4.11
C ILE A 176 3.67 8.34 -4.05
N LEU A 177 3.42 7.45 -5.03
CA LEU A 177 2.19 6.68 -5.07
C LEU A 177 2.25 5.55 -4.04
N TYR A 178 1.78 5.81 -2.83
CA TYR A 178 1.54 4.79 -1.82
C TYR A 178 0.24 4.04 -2.15
N SER A 179 0.29 3.18 -3.16
CA SER A 179 -0.88 2.57 -3.80
C SER A 179 -1.79 1.80 -2.83
N GLU A 180 -1.24 1.24 -1.75
CA GLU A 180 -2.04 0.53 -0.74
C GLU A 180 -3.02 1.44 0.03
N ARG A 181 -2.79 2.76 0.04
CA ARG A 181 -3.75 3.74 0.53
C ARG A 181 -4.59 4.34 -0.59
N PHE A 182 -3.98 4.69 -1.72
CA PHE A 182 -4.63 5.46 -2.77
C PHE A 182 -5.43 4.62 -3.77
N GLU A 183 -5.02 3.36 -3.99
CA GLU A 183 -5.59 2.48 -5.02
C GLU A 183 -6.27 1.22 -4.44
N VAL A 184 -6.38 1.12 -3.11
CA VAL A 184 -7.18 0.11 -2.41
C VAL A 184 -8.46 0.77 -1.91
N LYS A 185 -9.58 0.44 -2.53
CA LYS A 185 -10.88 1.09 -2.28
C LYS A 185 -11.33 1.02 -0.82
N ALA A 186 -11.09 -0.12 -0.15
CA ALA A 186 -11.40 -0.27 1.28
C ALA A 186 -10.52 0.63 2.17
N ALA A 187 -9.24 0.85 1.80
CA ALA A 187 -8.37 1.77 2.52
C ALA A 187 -8.82 3.25 2.33
N VAL A 188 -9.21 3.61 1.11
CA VAL A 188 -9.80 4.94 0.83
C VAL A 188 -11.05 5.16 1.67
N TYR A 189 -11.94 4.17 1.71
CA TYR A 189 -13.20 4.29 2.45
C TYR A 189 -12.99 4.32 3.97
N ALA A 190 -12.01 3.56 4.49
CA ALA A 190 -11.61 3.64 5.90
C ALA A 190 -11.22 5.08 6.29
N GLY A 191 -10.46 5.78 5.43
CA GLY A 191 -10.13 7.19 5.63
C GLY A 191 -11.36 8.08 5.70
N LYS A 192 -12.33 7.89 4.81
CA LYS A 192 -13.60 8.63 4.82
C LYS A 192 -14.38 8.39 6.13
N LEU A 193 -14.50 7.15 6.58
CA LEU A 193 -15.18 6.80 7.84
C LEU A 193 -14.49 7.44 9.05
N ILE A 194 -13.16 7.45 9.10
CA ILE A 194 -12.39 8.09 10.17
C ILE A 194 -12.63 9.61 10.18
N GLN A 195 -12.61 10.26 9.02
CA GLN A 195 -12.90 11.69 8.90
C GLN A 195 -14.34 12.04 9.34
N GLN A 196 -15.28 11.11 9.18
CA GLN A 196 -16.65 11.23 9.67
C GLN A 196 -16.81 10.92 11.16
N GLY A 197 -15.72 10.52 11.85
CA GLY A 197 -15.73 10.21 13.28
C GLY A 197 -16.29 8.83 13.64
N ALA A 198 -16.41 7.90 12.68
CA ALA A 198 -17.06 6.60 12.88
C ALA A 198 -16.49 5.75 14.02
N ILE A 199 -15.20 5.91 14.35
CA ILE A 199 -14.51 5.18 15.44
C ILE A 199 -13.93 6.13 16.50
N GLY A 200 -14.34 7.39 16.50
CA GLY A 200 -13.78 8.42 17.37
C GLY A 200 -12.33 8.77 17.00
N LYS A 201 -11.50 9.06 18.00
CA LYS A 201 -10.09 9.42 17.80
C LYS A 201 -9.26 8.15 17.57
N VAL A 202 -8.51 8.08 16.48
CA VAL A 202 -7.60 6.94 16.22
C VAL A 202 -6.47 6.91 17.25
N ILE A 203 -6.24 5.73 17.82
CA ILE A 203 -5.21 5.45 18.84
C ILE A 203 -4.05 4.69 18.22
N GLN A 204 -4.35 3.64 17.41
CA GLN A 204 -3.35 2.71 16.91
C GLN A 204 -3.68 2.22 15.51
N THR A 205 -2.64 1.98 14.71
CA THR A 205 -2.72 1.18 13.49
C THR A 205 -1.83 -0.06 13.61
N ILE A 206 -2.34 -1.21 13.12
CA ILE A 206 -1.55 -2.43 12.94
C ILE A 206 -1.64 -2.81 11.47
N ASN A 207 -0.51 -2.79 10.79
CA ASN A 207 -0.39 -3.17 9.39
C ASN A 207 0.37 -4.48 9.24
N ILE A 208 -0.20 -5.41 8.48
CA ILE A 208 0.42 -6.69 8.13
C ILE A 208 0.44 -6.75 6.61
N ALA A 209 1.63 -6.77 6.02
CA ALA A 209 1.83 -6.69 4.57
C ALA A 209 2.74 -7.81 4.03
N PRO A 210 2.28 -9.07 4.09
CA PRO A 210 2.98 -10.17 3.44
C PRO A 210 2.83 -10.07 1.93
N HIS A 211 3.93 -10.39 1.23
CA HIS A 211 4.00 -10.44 -0.22
C HIS A 211 4.47 -11.82 -0.69
N GLN A 212 4.26 -12.14 -1.95
CA GLN A 212 4.82 -13.31 -2.62
C GLN A 212 6.10 -12.93 -3.36
N ILE A 213 7.17 -13.69 -3.16
CA ILE A 213 8.47 -13.41 -3.81
C ILE A 213 8.40 -13.67 -5.31
N VAL A 214 7.73 -14.75 -5.71
CA VAL A 214 7.50 -15.12 -7.10
C VAL A 214 6.03 -14.91 -7.42
N GLN A 215 5.72 -13.93 -8.24
CA GLN A 215 4.35 -13.77 -8.74
C GLN A 215 3.99 -14.92 -9.67
N ARG A 216 2.83 -15.52 -9.48
CA ARG A 216 2.37 -16.63 -10.31
C ARG A 216 2.08 -16.16 -11.75
N ARG A 217 2.32 -17.07 -12.71
CA ARG A 217 1.87 -16.89 -14.09
C ARG A 217 0.37 -16.65 -14.09
N GLY A 218 -0.09 -15.46 -14.47
CA GLY A 218 -1.52 -15.09 -14.49
C GLY A 218 -1.87 -13.89 -13.60
N ASP A 219 -1.02 -13.50 -12.66
CA ASP A 219 -1.14 -12.19 -12.02
C ASP A 219 -0.77 -11.09 -13.03
N ALA A 220 -1.34 -9.90 -12.90
CA ALA A 220 -1.23 -8.81 -13.87
C ALA A 220 0.22 -8.36 -14.24
N GLY A 221 1.24 -9.00 -13.71
CA GLY A 221 2.66 -8.76 -13.93
C GLY A 221 3.45 -9.87 -14.61
N GLY A 222 2.82 -10.95 -15.10
CA GLY A 222 3.47 -11.88 -16.04
C GLY A 222 4.72 -12.64 -15.59
N GLY A 223 4.87 -12.93 -14.30
CA GLY A 223 5.68 -13.97 -13.70
C GLY A 223 7.02 -14.40 -14.31
N THR A 224 8.00 -13.51 -14.44
CA THR A 224 9.38 -13.88 -14.84
C THR A 224 10.36 -13.95 -13.66
N GLY A 225 9.88 -13.94 -12.42
CA GLY A 225 10.74 -13.81 -11.25
C GLY A 225 11.07 -12.34 -10.92
N ARG A 226 11.79 -12.12 -9.84
CA ARG A 226 12.24 -10.78 -9.46
C ARG A 226 13.48 -10.38 -10.29
N PRO A 227 13.56 -9.13 -10.75
CA PRO A 227 14.73 -8.65 -11.46
C PRO A 227 15.97 -8.63 -10.52
N GLU A 228 17.16 -8.63 -11.10
CA GLU A 228 18.42 -8.72 -10.33
C GLU A 228 18.57 -7.63 -9.27
N TRP A 229 18.18 -6.38 -9.59
CA TRP A 229 18.26 -5.25 -8.64
C TRP A 229 17.45 -5.47 -7.36
N PHE A 230 16.43 -6.32 -7.42
CA PHE A 230 15.56 -6.62 -6.28
C PHE A 230 16.29 -7.35 -5.13
N TRP A 231 17.38 -8.07 -5.42
CA TRP A 231 18.17 -8.79 -4.43
C TRP A 231 19.20 -7.90 -3.70
N HIS A 232 19.31 -6.63 -4.12
CA HIS A 232 20.32 -5.69 -3.66
C HIS A 232 19.68 -4.54 -2.87
N PRO A 233 19.74 -4.54 -1.52
CA PRO A 233 19.15 -3.49 -0.69
C PRO A 233 19.58 -2.06 -1.05
N GLU A 234 20.80 -1.90 -1.54
CA GLU A 234 21.33 -0.63 -2.06
C GLU A 234 20.58 -0.11 -3.30
N GLN A 235 19.84 -0.96 -4.01
CA GLN A 235 19.06 -0.60 -5.18
C GLN A 235 17.58 -0.40 -4.86
N TYR A 236 16.97 -1.29 -4.05
CA TYR A 236 15.55 -1.17 -3.72
C TYR A 236 15.26 -0.47 -2.38
N GLY A 237 16.29 -0.20 -1.58
CA GLY A 237 16.18 0.52 -0.32
C GLY A 237 15.98 -0.35 0.93
N GLY A 238 15.89 -1.69 0.78
CA GLY A 238 15.58 -2.64 1.85
C GLY A 238 14.07 -2.79 2.10
N ILE A 239 13.68 -3.87 2.80
CA ILE A 239 12.27 -4.25 2.97
C ILE A 239 11.45 -3.18 3.71
N LEU A 240 12.06 -2.48 4.69
CA LEU A 240 11.37 -1.44 5.45
C LEU A 240 11.10 -0.19 4.60
N CYS A 241 11.99 0.13 3.64
CA CYS A 241 11.72 1.20 2.67
C CYS A 241 10.74 0.74 1.59
N ASP A 242 10.96 -0.44 1.01
CA ASP A 242 10.17 -0.92 -0.14
C ASP A 242 8.70 -1.15 0.22
N ILE A 243 8.40 -2.15 1.03
CA ILE A 243 7.03 -2.46 1.43
C ILE A 243 6.57 -1.47 2.51
N GLY A 244 7.40 -1.23 3.54
CA GLY A 244 7.05 -0.46 4.73
C GLY A 244 6.62 0.98 4.46
N SER A 245 7.02 1.56 3.34
CA SER A 245 6.62 2.92 2.97
C SER A 245 5.09 3.07 2.83
N HIS A 246 4.40 2.07 2.31
CA HIS A 246 2.93 2.04 2.28
C HIS A 246 2.31 2.11 3.67
N GLN A 247 2.85 1.34 4.62
CA GLN A 247 2.28 1.18 5.94
C GLN A 247 2.55 2.39 6.82
N VAL A 248 3.72 3.02 6.65
CA VAL A 248 4.05 4.26 7.38
C VAL A 248 3.22 5.44 6.86
N ASP A 249 3.00 5.55 5.55
CA ASP A 249 2.07 6.54 5.00
C ASP A 249 0.64 6.35 5.55
N GLN A 250 0.15 5.11 5.61
CA GLN A 250 -1.15 4.79 6.20
C GLN A 250 -1.21 5.12 7.69
N PHE A 251 -0.16 4.80 8.45
CA PHE A 251 -0.07 5.17 9.86
C PHE A 251 -0.21 6.68 10.06
N LEU A 252 0.57 7.48 9.35
CA LEU A 252 0.51 8.95 9.43
C LEU A 252 -0.86 9.50 9.04
N TYR A 253 -1.43 8.97 7.96
CA TYR A 253 -2.73 9.40 7.45
C TYR A 253 -3.87 9.11 8.42
N TYR A 254 -3.99 7.86 8.89
CA TYR A 254 -5.13 7.47 9.73
C TYR A 254 -5.06 8.03 11.15
N THR A 255 -3.85 8.14 11.73
CA THR A 255 -3.70 8.79 13.03
C THR A 255 -3.77 10.32 12.94
N GLY A 256 -3.54 10.88 11.75
CA GLY A 256 -3.38 12.31 11.53
C GLY A 256 -2.09 12.85 12.12
N SER A 257 -1.11 11.99 12.41
CA SER A 257 0.18 12.39 13.00
C SER A 257 0.98 13.27 12.03
N LYS A 258 1.49 14.38 12.54
CA LYS A 258 2.36 15.32 11.82
C LYS A 258 3.84 15.18 12.21
N GLN A 259 4.10 14.50 13.33
CA GLN A 259 5.42 14.12 13.81
C GLN A 259 5.39 12.66 14.24
N ALA A 260 6.45 11.94 13.97
CA ALA A 260 6.58 10.54 14.37
C ALA A 260 8.06 10.12 14.46
N GLU A 261 8.28 9.04 15.19
CA GLU A 261 9.58 8.38 15.32
C GLU A 261 9.44 6.87 15.17
N ILE A 262 10.53 6.23 14.79
CA ILE A 262 10.68 4.77 14.86
C ILE A 262 11.19 4.42 16.25
N VAL A 263 10.39 3.69 17.02
CA VAL A 263 10.74 3.25 18.36
C VAL A 263 11.70 2.05 18.29
N GLU A 264 11.39 1.11 17.41
CA GLU A 264 12.18 -0.10 17.17
C GLU A 264 11.94 -0.56 15.74
N SER A 265 12.97 -1.16 15.13
CA SER A 265 12.86 -1.82 13.83
C SER A 265 13.84 -2.98 13.72
N GLN A 266 13.45 -4.02 12.98
CA GLN A 266 14.29 -5.18 12.73
C GLN A 266 14.05 -5.74 11.33
N ILE A 267 15.07 -6.46 10.84
CA ILE A 267 15.08 -7.13 9.54
C ILE A 267 15.69 -8.52 9.67
N ALA A 268 15.32 -9.41 8.77
CA ALA A 268 15.94 -10.73 8.67
C ALA A 268 16.01 -11.21 7.23
N ASN A 269 16.94 -12.14 6.97
CA ASN A 269 16.92 -13.04 5.83
C ASN A 269 16.79 -14.48 6.37
N ILE A 270 15.62 -15.08 6.20
CA ILE A 270 15.28 -16.36 6.81
C ILE A 270 15.33 -17.50 5.78
N ARG A 271 14.92 -17.24 4.54
CA ARG A 271 14.71 -18.29 3.53
C ARG A 271 15.51 -18.13 2.24
N HIS A 272 16.34 -17.08 2.11
CA HIS A 272 17.08 -16.77 0.89
C HIS A 272 18.58 -16.64 1.15
N PRO A 273 19.24 -17.72 1.65
CA PRO A 273 20.68 -17.68 1.96
C PRO A 273 21.54 -17.46 0.71
N GLU A 274 21.03 -17.78 -0.49
CA GLU A 274 21.67 -17.54 -1.78
C GLU A 274 21.79 -16.04 -2.11
N HIS A 275 20.96 -15.19 -1.48
CA HIS A 275 21.01 -13.74 -1.55
C HIS A 275 21.27 -13.15 -0.17
N PRO A 276 22.48 -13.21 0.38
CA PRO A 276 22.75 -12.97 1.81
C PRO A 276 22.46 -11.56 2.30
N LYS A 277 22.34 -10.59 1.40
CA LYS A 277 21.94 -9.22 1.73
C LYS A 277 20.43 -8.98 1.64
N PHE A 278 19.70 -9.88 0.99
CA PHE A 278 18.26 -9.76 0.82
C PHE A 278 17.55 -9.81 2.17
N GLN A 279 16.42 -9.14 2.26
CA GLN A 279 15.61 -9.08 3.47
C GLN A 279 14.21 -9.60 3.14
N ASP A 280 13.87 -10.75 3.70
CA ASP A 280 12.58 -11.40 3.46
C ASP A 280 11.59 -11.22 4.62
N PHE A 281 12.05 -10.61 5.71
CA PHE A 281 11.24 -10.23 6.85
C PHE A 281 11.69 -8.88 7.40
N GLY A 282 10.74 -8.11 7.94
CA GLY A 282 11.01 -6.91 8.70
C GLY A 282 9.77 -6.45 9.46
N ASP A 283 10.00 -5.78 10.57
CA ASP A 283 8.94 -5.10 11.30
C ASP A 283 9.42 -3.80 11.94
N MET A 284 8.48 -2.97 12.36
CA MET A 284 8.77 -1.74 13.08
C MET A 284 7.62 -1.29 13.97
N VAL A 285 7.98 -0.59 15.03
CA VAL A 285 7.07 0.10 15.95
C VAL A 285 7.23 1.61 15.76
N LEU A 286 6.11 2.31 15.60
CA LEU A 286 6.06 3.75 15.40
C LEU A 286 5.35 4.44 16.56
N ARG A 287 5.82 5.63 16.91
CA ARG A 287 5.15 6.57 17.81
C ARG A 287 4.97 7.89 17.11
N GLY A 288 3.73 8.31 16.95
CA GLY A 288 3.38 9.63 16.44
C GLY A 288 2.88 10.55 17.55
N ASP A 289 2.72 11.82 17.23
CA ASP A 289 2.11 12.82 18.13
C ASP A 289 0.61 12.57 18.37
N ARG A 290 -0.03 11.72 17.56
CA ARG A 290 -1.47 11.44 17.65
C ARG A 290 -1.85 9.97 17.73
N GLY A 291 -0.90 9.05 17.71
CA GLY A 291 -1.16 7.62 17.81
C GLY A 291 0.10 6.78 17.70
N VAL A 292 -0.06 5.46 17.82
CA VAL A 292 1.04 4.50 17.72
C VAL A 292 0.80 3.53 16.56
N GLY A 293 1.86 2.90 16.06
CA GLY A 293 1.77 1.97 14.94
C GLY A 293 2.64 0.74 15.12
N TYR A 294 2.18 -0.38 14.56
CA TYR A 294 2.99 -1.57 14.34
C TYR A 294 2.88 -2.01 12.89
N VAL A 295 3.99 -2.38 12.30
CA VAL A 295 4.10 -2.81 10.92
C VAL A 295 4.89 -4.09 10.85
N ARG A 296 4.36 -5.14 10.18
CA ARG A 296 5.05 -6.36 9.80
C ARG A 296 5.06 -6.51 8.28
N LEU A 297 6.22 -6.83 7.73
CA LEU A 297 6.48 -6.99 6.31
C LEU A 297 7.16 -8.34 6.09
N ASP A 298 6.77 -9.06 5.07
CA ASP A 298 7.44 -10.31 4.73
C ASP A 298 7.20 -10.75 3.28
N TRP A 299 8.05 -11.69 2.82
CA TRP A 299 7.94 -12.36 1.52
C TRP A 299 7.47 -13.80 1.67
N PHE A 300 6.60 -14.08 2.66
CA PHE A 300 6.17 -15.43 3.03
C PHE A 300 4.71 -15.72 2.71
N THR A 301 4.07 -14.97 1.83
CA THR A 301 2.71 -15.31 1.39
C THR A 301 2.69 -16.71 0.79
N PRO A 302 1.94 -17.66 1.38
CA PRO A 302 1.93 -19.04 0.93
C PRO A 302 1.15 -19.20 -0.37
N ASP A 303 1.59 -20.16 -1.20
CA ASP A 303 0.98 -20.45 -2.49
C ASP A 303 -0.50 -20.81 -2.41
N GLY A 304 -0.94 -21.42 -1.31
CA GLY A 304 -2.35 -21.80 -1.09
C GLY A 304 -3.30 -20.61 -0.98
N LEU A 305 -2.80 -19.39 -0.74
CA LEU A 305 -3.66 -18.21 -0.62
C LEU A 305 -4.34 -17.82 -1.94
N GLY A 306 -3.69 -18.05 -3.08
CA GLY A 306 -4.24 -17.76 -4.41
C GLY A 306 -4.20 -16.29 -4.82
N THR A 307 -3.56 -15.43 -4.03
CA THR A 307 -3.23 -14.04 -4.35
C THR A 307 -1.80 -13.71 -3.92
N TRP A 308 -1.24 -12.65 -4.45
CA TRP A 308 0.14 -12.23 -4.22
C TRP A 308 0.45 -11.75 -2.79
N GLY A 309 -0.58 -11.41 -2.00
CA GLY A 309 -0.43 -10.92 -0.65
C GLY A 309 -1.73 -10.98 0.15
N ASP A 310 -1.61 -10.96 1.49
CA ASP A 310 -2.73 -10.85 2.44
C ASP A 310 -2.57 -9.58 3.27
N GLY A 311 -2.62 -8.43 2.59
CA GLY A 311 -2.50 -7.12 3.23
C GLY A 311 -3.67 -6.84 4.16
N ARG A 312 -3.38 -6.66 5.45
CA ARG A 312 -4.37 -6.35 6.50
C ARG A 312 -4.00 -5.08 7.23
N LEU A 313 -5.01 -4.29 7.54
CA LEU A 313 -4.88 -3.09 8.34
C LEU A 313 -5.97 -3.09 9.42
N PHE A 314 -5.54 -2.99 10.67
CA PHE A 314 -6.42 -2.80 11.81
C PHE A 314 -6.22 -1.37 12.37
N ILE A 315 -7.32 -0.64 12.56
CA ILE A 315 -7.31 0.75 13.04
C ILE A 315 -8.19 0.82 14.29
N LEU A 316 -7.56 1.03 15.45
CA LEU A 316 -8.22 1.19 16.72
C LEU A 316 -8.52 2.67 16.99
N GLY A 317 -9.78 2.98 17.28
CA GLY A 317 -10.23 4.28 17.75
C GLY A 317 -10.76 4.23 19.18
N THR A 318 -11.15 5.40 19.72
CA THR A 318 -11.73 5.51 21.08
C THR A 318 -13.13 4.91 21.17
N ASP A 319 -13.88 4.88 20.06
CA ASP A 319 -15.29 4.52 20.04
C ASP A 319 -15.58 3.32 19.12
N GLY A 320 -14.54 2.66 18.62
CA GLY A 320 -14.67 1.50 17.75
C GLY A 320 -13.37 1.15 17.03
N TYR A 321 -13.46 0.27 16.05
CA TYR A 321 -12.33 -0.10 15.20
C TYR A 321 -12.75 -0.41 13.77
N ILE A 322 -11.78 -0.33 12.86
CA ILE A 322 -11.90 -0.76 11.47
C ILE A 322 -10.84 -1.83 11.20
N GLU A 323 -11.23 -2.95 10.54
CA GLU A 323 -10.31 -3.87 9.90
C GLU A 323 -10.49 -3.79 8.38
N VAL A 324 -9.37 -3.67 7.64
CA VAL A 324 -9.35 -3.73 6.18
C VAL A 324 -8.59 -4.97 5.74
N ARG A 325 -9.19 -5.79 4.88
CA ARG A 325 -8.54 -6.88 4.15
C ARG A 325 -8.45 -6.47 2.68
N LYS A 326 -7.24 -6.10 2.26
CA LYS A 326 -7.02 -5.39 0.99
C LYS A 326 -7.26 -6.28 -0.24
N TYR A 327 -6.76 -7.51 -0.22
CA TYR A 327 -6.65 -8.34 -1.44
C TYR A 327 -7.44 -9.64 -1.39
N THR A 328 -7.84 -10.10 -0.22
CA THR A 328 -8.61 -11.32 -0.04
C THR A 328 -9.30 -11.34 1.32
N ASN A 329 -10.37 -12.11 1.44
CA ASN A 329 -10.97 -12.51 2.70
C ASN A 329 -11.03 -14.04 2.73
N VAL A 330 -10.02 -14.67 3.29
CA VAL A 330 -9.83 -16.13 3.28
C VAL A 330 -11.00 -16.93 3.82
N ALA A 331 -11.82 -16.32 4.69
CA ALA A 331 -12.97 -16.99 5.29
C ALA A 331 -14.23 -16.95 4.40
N VAL A 332 -14.37 -15.95 3.52
CA VAL A 332 -15.64 -15.65 2.85
C VAL A 332 -15.49 -15.50 1.35
N SER A 333 -14.46 -14.82 0.86
CA SER A 333 -14.36 -14.42 -0.54
C SER A 333 -12.91 -14.28 -1.01
N LYS A 334 -12.64 -14.64 -2.25
CA LYS A 334 -11.37 -14.36 -2.92
C LYS A 334 -11.24 -12.89 -3.37
N GLN A 335 -12.31 -12.10 -3.25
CA GLN A 335 -12.30 -10.69 -3.63
C GLN A 335 -11.61 -9.85 -2.56
N GLY A 336 -10.92 -8.80 -2.99
CA GLY A 336 -10.33 -7.79 -2.13
C GLY A 336 -11.33 -6.72 -1.69
N ASN A 337 -10.81 -5.63 -1.14
CA ASN A 337 -11.56 -4.45 -0.71
C ASN A 337 -12.64 -4.73 0.35
N ASN A 338 -12.33 -5.61 1.31
CA ASN A 338 -13.23 -5.92 2.41
C ASN A 338 -12.94 -5.00 3.60
N LEU A 339 -13.99 -4.40 4.19
CA LEU A 339 -13.91 -3.56 5.37
C LEU A 339 -14.88 -4.06 6.44
N PHE A 340 -14.39 -4.16 7.66
CA PHE A 340 -15.17 -4.46 8.85
C PHE A 340 -15.12 -3.23 9.75
N LEU A 341 -16.27 -2.69 10.11
CA LEU A 341 -16.43 -1.59 11.04
C LEU A 341 -17.19 -2.07 12.26
N VAL A 342 -16.61 -1.86 13.41
CA VAL A 342 -17.29 -2.06 14.69
C VAL A 342 -17.27 -0.74 15.44
N ASP A 343 -18.44 -0.19 15.68
CA ASP A 343 -18.66 1.02 16.45
C ASP A 343 -19.50 0.71 17.70
N LYS A 344 -19.91 1.73 18.44
CA LYS A 344 -20.70 1.59 19.67
C LYS A 344 -22.09 0.97 19.45
N ASP A 345 -22.60 0.98 18.23
CA ASP A 345 -23.96 0.59 17.91
C ASP A 345 -24.03 -0.79 17.23
N GLN A 346 -23.05 -1.15 16.40
CA GLN A 346 -23.09 -2.39 15.61
C GLN A 346 -21.75 -2.81 15.01
N ALA A 347 -21.70 -4.08 14.58
CA ALA A 347 -20.64 -4.60 13.71
C ALA A 347 -21.17 -4.70 12.29
N ARG A 348 -20.38 -4.23 11.30
CA ARG A 348 -20.76 -4.17 9.89
C ARG A 348 -19.65 -4.73 9.01
N TYR A 349 -20.03 -5.50 8.01
CA TYR A 349 -19.19 -5.81 6.85
C TYR A 349 -19.57 -4.89 5.69
N ILE A 350 -18.57 -4.32 5.01
CA ILE A 350 -18.75 -3.41 3.89
C ILE A 350 -17.88 -3.90 2.73
N ASP A 351 -18.52 -4.28 1.61
CA ASP A 351 -17.84 -4.52 0.35
C ASP A 351 -17.54 -3.17 -0.33
N CYS A 352 -16.25 -2.85 -0.43
CA CYS A 352 -15.82 -1.57 -0.99
C CYS A 352 -15.50 -1.64 -2.50
N ASN A 353 -15.87 -2.72 -3.22
CA ASN A 353 -15.50 -2.87 -4.63
C ASN A 353 -16.12 -1.82 -5.57
N ASN A 354 -17.21 -1.18 -5.16
CA ASN A 354 -17.86 -0.10 -5.92
C ASN A 354 -17.42 1.32 -5.51
N MET A 355 -16.50 1.45 -4.54
CA MET A 355 -16.00 2.76 -4.10
C MET A 355 -15.15 3.44 -5.18
N PRO A 356 -15.21 4.79 -5.31
CA PRO A 356 -14.35 5.52 -6.23
C PRO A 356 -12.90 5.55 -5.75
N LEU A 357 -11.97 5.81 -6.67
CA LEU A 357 -10.55 6.04 -6.41
C LEU A 357 -10.22 7.51 -6.73
N PRO A 358 -10.20 8.40 -5.76
CA PRO A 358 -10.12 9.85 -5.98
C PRO A 358 -8.70 10.35 -6.31
N PHE A 359 -7.64 9.58 -5.97
CA PHE A 359 -6.27 10.05 -6.05
C PHE A 359 -5.89 10.66 -7.40
N GLY A 360 -6.17 9.95 -8.52
CA GLY A 360 -5.80 10.44 -9.85
C GLY A 360 -6.43 11.79 -10.21
N PRO A 361 -7.78 11.91 -10.12
CA PRO A 361 -8.46 13.20 -10.31
C PRO A 361 -7.97 14.31 -9.40
N GLU A 362 -7.77 14.03 -8.11
CA GLU A 362 -7.27 15.02 -7.14
C GLU A 362 -5.82 15.41 -7.41
N PHE A 363 -4.95 14.47 -7.78
CA PHE A 363 -3.54 14.75 -8.06
C PHE A 363 -3.38 15.59 -9.34
N VAL A 364 -4.18 15.31 -10.38
CA VAL A 364 -4.22 16.16 -11.58
C VAL A 364 -4.74 17.56 -11.24
N ALA A 365 -5.77 17.67 -10.39
CA ALA A 365 -6.26 18.95 -9.90
C ALA A 365 -5.17 19.72 -9.11
N ASP A 366 -4.42 19.03 -8.25
CA ASP A 366 -3.30 19.61 -7.49
C ASP A 366 -2.21 20.20 -8.41
N ILE A 367 -1.88 19.50 -9.50
CA ILE A 367 -0.93 19.98 -10.51
C ILE A 367 -1.43 21.28 -11.14
N VAL A 368 -2.71 21.35 -11.52
CA VAL A 368 -3.28 22.51 -12.19
C VAL A 368 -3.47 23.69 -11.24
N ASN A 369 -4.00 23.42 -10.04
CA ASN A 369 -4.38 24.45 -9.09
C ASN A 369 -3.27 24.78 -8.06
N ARG A 370 -2.15 24.04 -8.10
CA ARG A 370 -1.03 24.18 -7.14
C ARG A 370 -1.47 23.95 -5.71
N THR A 371 -2.28 22.91 -5.49
CA THR A 371 -2.76 22.46 -4.16
C THR A 371 -2.09 21.13 -3.78
N HIS A 372 -2.45 20.56 -2.61
CA HIS A 372 -1.94 19.29 -2.09
C HIS A 372 -3.08 18.47 -1.45
N ILE A 373 -4.22 18.41 -2.14
CA ILE A 373 -5.45 17.73 -1.64
C ILE A 373 -5.27 16.21 -1.72
N ALA A 374 -4.75 15.71 -2.85
CA ALA A 374 -4.53 14.28 -3.06
C ALA A 374 -3.50 13.70 -2.09
N GLN A 375 -2.43 14.47 -1.84
CA GLN A 375 -1.34 14.05 -0.97
C GLN A 375 -0.69 15.27 -0.31
N ASP A 376 -0.71 15.33 1.02
CA ASP A 376 0.05 16.31 1.79
C ASP A 376 1.56 16.08 1.54
N GLN A 377 2.25 17.10 1.05
CA GLN A 377 3.66 17.01 0.64
C GLN A 377 4.57 16.65 1.81
N GLU A 378 4.35 17.23 2.98
CA GLU A 378 5.19 16.97 4.16
C GLU A 378 4.92 15.59 4.74
N GLN A 379 3.67 15.11 4.75
CA GLN A 379 3.36 13.75 5.17
C GLN A 379 4.01 12.73 4.22
N CYS A 380 3.97 12.98 2.91
CA CYS A 380 4.62 12.14 1.90
C CYS A 380 6.13 11.99 2.19
N LEU A 381 6.81 13.11 2.45
CA LEU A 381 8.26 13.12 2.73
C LEU A 381 8.59 12.58 4.12
N LEU A 382 7.73 12.81 5.12
CA LEU A 382 7.88 12.23 6.46
C LEU A 382 7.78 10.70 6.42
N ALA A 383 6.85 10.15 5.63
CA ALA A 383 6.75 8.69 5.45
C ALA A 383 8.04 8.11 4.88
N ALA A 384 8.62 8.73 3.84
CA ALA A 384 9.90 8.33 3.29
C ALA A 384 11.04 8.46 4.32
N GLU A 385 11.10 9.54 5.07
CA GLU A 385 12.11 9.77 6.12
C GLU A 385 12.09 8.67 7.19
N LEU A 386 10.89 8.34 7.68
CA LEU A 386 10.72 7.35 8.75
C LEU A 386 11.17 5.95 8.30
N VAL A 387 10.81 5.51 7.09
CA VAL A 387 11.22 4.18 6.62
C VAL A 387 12.72 4.10 6.32
N ILE A 388 13.34 5.17 5.85
CA ILE A 388 14.80 5.24 5.67
C ILE A 388 15.50 5.16 7.03
N LYS A 389 15.02 5.87 8.04
CA LYS A 389 15.53 5.79 9.41
C LYS A 389 15.33 4.41 10.02
N ALA A 390 14.15 3.80 9.81
CA ALA A 390 13.88 2.43 10.23
C ALA A 390 14.87 1.46 9.61
N GLN A 391 15.06 1.51 8.30
CA GLN A 391 15.98 0.63 7.56
C GLN A 391 17.44 0.80 8.01
N LYS A 392 17.88 2.05 8.20
CA LYS A 392 19.24 2.37 8.61
C LYS A 392 19.58 1.86 10.02
N ASN A 393 18.59 1.88 10.92
CA ASN A 393 18.76 1.54 12.34
C ASN A 393 18.23 0.14 12.70
N ALA A 394 17.75 -0.62 11.69
CA ALA A 394 17.16 -1.93 11.92
C ALA A 394 18.17 -2.91 12.53
N LYS A 395 17.71 -3.66 13.54
CA LYS A 395 18.45 -4.78 14.10
C LYS A 395 18.34 -5.98 13.18
N LEU A 396 19.46 -6.61 12.89
CA LEU A 396 19.46 -7.89 12.17
C LEU A 396 19.05 -9.01 13.13
N VAL A 397 17.97 -9.70 12.81
CA VAL A 397 17.49 -10.88 13.55
C VAL A 397 18.01 -12.15 12.86
N THR A 398 18.61 -13.02 13.64
CA THR A 398 19.00 -14.37 13.22
C THR A 398 18.19 -15.37 14.03
N LEU A 399 17.34 -16.14 13.36
CA LEU A 399 16.64 -17.25 13.99
C LEU A 399 17.61 -18.42 14.16
N LYS A 400 17.57 -19.07 15.32
CA LYS A 400 18.29 -20.31 15.57
C LYS A 400 17.35 -21.47 15.35
N ASP A 401 17.84 -22.54 14.73
CA ASP A 401 17.13 -23.81 14.55
C ASP A 401 16.84 -24.49 15.91
#